data_67b5cb7efd552426be5abb9b68fe4da3
#
_entry.id   67b5cb7efd552426be5abb9b68fe4da3
#
_cell.length_a   1.000
_cell.length_b   1.000
_cell.length_c   1.000
_cell.angle_alpha   90.00
_cell.angle_beta   90.00
_cell.angle_gamma   90.00
#
_symmetry.space_group_name_H-M   'P 1'
#
loop_
_entity.id
_entity.type
_entity.pdbx_description
1 polymer ?
#
loop_
_entity_poly.entity_id
_entity_poly.type
_entity_poly.pdbx_seq_one_letter_code
_entity_poly.pdbx_strand_id
1 'polypeptide(L)'
;MTIALPESYDSKKAYPVVFLNDGQLEYLGKIADSVILVGLEPQNRLDDFTPWQAQALRPGSPDFGGKLASYHDHLFGNIFKSIIQEFRLDETRMAYGGYSLGGLAAISSLYSSDEMPFIFSICGSFWYPNFVAYCKAH
;
A
#
# COMPACT_ATOMS: atom_id res chain seq x y z
N MET A 1 -0.18 -10.11 -7.04
CA MET A 1 -1.00 -9.91 -5.82
C MET A 1 -1.14 -11.24 -5.09
N THR A 2 -0.94 -11.23 -3.79
CA THR A 2 -1.05 -12.41 -2.94
C THR A 2 -2.11 -12.16 -1.87
N ILE A 3 -3.01 -13.13 -1.67
CA ILE A 3 -4.06 -13.03 -0.65
C ILE A 3 -3.84 -14.13 0.38
N ALA A 4 -3.73 -13.75 1.65
CA ALA A 4 -3.63 -14.68 2.76
C ALA A 4 -4.88 -14.57 3.64
N LEU A 5 -5.60 -15.68 3.76
CA LEU A 5 -6.79 -15.75 4.59
C LEU A 5 -6.44 -16.24 6.00
N PRO A 6 -7.23 -15.87 7.03
CA PRO A 6 -7.08 -16.46 8.35
C PRO A 6 -7.18 -17.99 8.26
N GLU A 7 -6.45 -18.70 9.12
CA GLU A 7 -6.48 -20.16 9.17
C GLU A 7 -7.90 -20.68 9.40
N SER A 8 -8.68 -19.99 10.23
CA SER A 8 -10.05 -20.31 10.54
C SER A 8 -11.06 -19.52 9.70
N TYR A 9 -10.70 -19.19 8.44
CA TYR A 9 -11.54 -18.38 7.57
C TYR A 9 -12.95 -18.93 7.44
N ASP A 10 -13.93 -18.05 7.59
CA ASP A 10 -15.37 -18.34 7.46
C ASP A 10 -15.98 -17.30 6.52
N SER A 11 -16.48 -17.75 5.37
CA SER A 11 -17.06 -16.87 4.34
C SER A 11 -18.32 -16.11 4.80
N LYS A 12 -18.88 -16.50 5.93
CA LYS A 12 -20.06 -15.83 6.54
C LYS A 12 -19.69 -14.68 7.46
N LYS A 13 -18.41 -14.56 7.83
CA LYS A 13 -17.92 -13.47 8.69
C LYS A 13 -17.35 -12.34 7.85
N ALA A 14 -17.49 -11.11 8.37
CA ALA A 14 -16.83 -9.93 7.79
C ALA A 14 -15.49 -9.72 8.47
N TYR A 15 -14.42 -9.64 7.67
CA TYR A 15 -13.07 -9.51 8.18
C TYR A 15 -12.48 -8.13 7.92
N PRO A 16 -11.64 -7.62 8.83
CA PRO A 16 -10.74 -6.53 8.49
C PRO A 16 -9.78 -6.97 7.40
N VAL A 17 -9.29 -6.04 6.61
CA VAL A 17 -8.32 -6.33 5.55
C VAL A 17 -7.13 -5.36 5.64
N VAL A 18 -5.94 -5.88 5.40
CA VAL A 18 -4.71 -5.09 5.31
C VAL A 18 -4.13 -5.26 3.91
N PHE A 19 -4.00 -4.14 3.20
CA PHE A 19 -3.28 -4.07 1.93
C PHE A 19 -1.85 -3.64 2.21
N LEU A 20 -0.88 -4.46 1.81
CA LEU A 20 0.52 -4.23 2.12
C LEU A 20 1.36 -4.14 0.84
N ASN A 21 1.99 -3.00 0.62
CA ASN A 21 2.95 -2.82 -0.47
C ASN A 21 4.15 -3.77 -0.29
N ASP A 22 4.73 -4.22 -1.41
CA ASP A 22 5.83 -5.19 -1.50
C ASP A 22 5.47 -6.63 -1.12
N GLY A 23 4.24 -6.91 -0.71
CA GLY A 23 3.74 -8.28 -0.54
C GLY A 23 4.41 -9.13 0.52
N GLN A 24 5.14 -8.55 1.46
CA GLN A 24 5.92 -9.27 2.48
C GLN A 24 5.02 -9.75 3.63
N LEU A 25 4.12 -10.67 3.33
CA LEU A 25 3.10 -11.13 4.28
C LEU A 25 3.65 -11.96 5.43
N GLU A 26 4.82 -12.57 5.28
CA GLU A 26 5.44 -13.39 6.31
C GLU A 26 5.74 -12.62 7.60
N TYR A 27 5.97 -11.32 7.51
CA TYR A 27 6.19 -10.47 8.69
C TYR A 27 4.90 -10.23 9.48
N LEU A 28 3.76 -10.49 8.89
CA LEU A 28 2.44 -10.28 9.49
C LEU A 28 1.78 -11.59 9.91
N GLY A 29 2.50 -12.72 9.87
CA GLY A 29 1.96 -14.05 10.09
C GLY A 29 1.16 -14.24 11.38
N LYS A 30 1.54 -13.54 12.45
CA LYS A 30 0.82 -13.61 13.74
C LYS A 30 -0.48 -12.81 13.74
N ILE A 31 -0.59 -11.81 12.89
CA ILE A 31 -1.79 -10.98 12.75
C ILE A 31 -2.81 -11.66 11.83
N ALA A 32 -2.34 -12.58 11.00
CA ALA A 32 -3.14 -13.24 9.96
C ALA A 32 -4.32 -14.07 10.48
N ASP A 33 -4.38 -14.38 11.79
CA ASP A 33 -5.45 -15.20 12.34
C ASP A 33 -6.80 -14.47 12.42
N SER A 34 -6.81 -13.15 12.32
CA SER A 34 -8.02 -12.34 12.48
C SER A 34 -8.28 -11.37 11.34
N VAL A 35 -7.41 -11.31 10.34
CA VAL A 35 -7.54 -10.36 9.22
C VAL A 35 -7.23 -11.05 7.89
N ILE A 36 -7.76 -10.48 6.80
CA ILE A 36 -7.35 -10.85 5.46
C ILE A 36 -6.17 -9.97 5.07
N LEU A 37 -5.09 -10.58 4.59
CA LEU A 37 -3.89 -9.87 4.14
C LEU A 37 -3.83 -9.89 2.62
N VAL A 38 -3.66 -8.72 2.00
CA VAL A 38 -3.50 -8.56 0.56
C VAL A 38 -2.12 -7.98 0.28
N GLY A 39 -1.23 -8.81 -0.24
CA GLY A 39 0.11 -8.39 -0.64
C GLY A 39 0.09 -7.80 -2.03
N LEU A 40 0.56 -6.58 -2.16
CA LEU A 40 0.59 -5.83 -3.42
C LEU A 40 2.03 -5.80 -3.94
N GLU A 41 2.23 -6.20 -5.19
CA GLU A 41 3.54 -6.20 -5.82
C GLU A 41 3.58 -5.17 -6.93
N PRO A 42 4.52 -4.20 -6.90
CA PRO A 42 4.68 -3.25 -7.99
C PRO A 42 5.31 -3.93 -9.21
N GLN A 43 5.06 -3.41 -10.39
CA GLN A 43 5.78 -3.82 -11.59
C GLN A 43 7.21 -3.28 -11.58
N ASN A 44 7.39 -2.03 -11.15
CA ASN A 44 8.67 -1.39 -10.94
C ASN A 44 8.58 -0.53 -9.69
N ARG A 45 9.24 -0.96 -8.63
CA ARG A 45 9.15 -0.35 -7.31
C ARG A 45 9.60 1.11 -7.29
N LEU A 46 10.65 1.44 -8.02
CA LEU A 46 11.19 2.81 -8.06
C LEU A 46 10.25 3.78 -8.80
N ASP A 47 9.46 3.27 -9.72
CA ASP A 47 8.46 4.06 -10.44
C ASP A 47 7.12 4.11 -9.71
N ASP A 48 6.61 2.95 -9.31
CA ASP A 48 5.24 2.79 -8.82
C ASP A 48 5.04 3.38 -7.43
N PHE A 49 6.08 3.41 -6.59
CA PHE A 49 5.97 3.88 -5.21
C PHE A 49 6.43 5.33 -5.02
N THR A 50 6.77 6.04 -6.09
CA THR A 50 7.25 7.41 -5.99
C THR A 50 6.24 8.41 -6.56
N PRO A 51 5.98 9.52 -5.83
CA PRO A 51 4.90 10.45 -6.20
C PRO A 51 5.22 11.36 -7.39
N TRP A 52 6.50 11.60 -7.66
CA TRP A 52 6.99 12.38 -8.81
C TRP A 52 8.39 11.91 -9.17
N GLN A 53 8.87 12.34 -10.32
CA GLN A 53 10.21 11.97 -10.78
C GLN A 53 11.30 12.59 -9.90
N ALA A 54 12.37 11.84 -9.67
CA ALA A 54 13.53 12.29 -8.94
C ALA A 54 14.77 11.49 -9.37
N GLN A 55 15.95 12.10 -9.18
CA GLN A 55 17.22 11.45 -9.50
C GLN A 55 17.53 10.34 -8.50
N ALA A 56 18.22 9.30 -8.97
CA ALA A 56 18.71 8.21 -8.13
C ALA A 56 19.61 8.73 -7.02
N LEU A 57 19.60 8.05 -5.88
CA LEU A 57 20.45 8.38 -4.74
C LEU A 57 21.92 8.07 -5.01
N ARG A 58 22.21 7.13 -5.89
CA ARG A 58 23.56 6.65 -6.18
C ARG A 58 23.82 6.67 -7.68
N PRO A 59 25.03 7.05 -8.11
CA PRO A 59 25.42 6.96 -9.52
C PRO A 59 25.24 5.52 -10.03
N GLY A 60 24.72 5.37 -11.24
CA GLY A 60 24.50 4.06 -11.86
C GLY A 60 23.21 3.36 -11.49
N SER A 61 22.47 3.86 -10.50
CA SER A 61 21.14 3.34 -10.18
C SER A 61 20.07 4.02 -11.04
N PRO A 62 18.96 3.34 -11.36
CA PRO A 62 17.85 3.98 -12.08
C PRO A 62 17.25 5.14 -11.28
N ASP A 63 16.81 6.16 -11.98
CA ASP A 63 16.06 7.25 -11.37
C ASP A 63 14.66 6.80 -10.92
N PHE A 64 14.01 7.60 -10.08
CA PHE A 64 12.65 7.35 -9.62
C PHE A 64 11.66 7.88 -10.66
N GLY A 65 10.72 7.04 -11.07
CA GLY A 65 9.82 7.34 -12.19
C GLY A 65 8.60 8.16 -11.87
N GLY A 66 8.19 8.22 -10.61
CA GLY A 66 7.06 9.06 -10.20
C GLY A 66 5.69 8.61 -10.71
N LYS A 67 5.45 7.30 -10.78
CA LYS A 67 4.21 6.73 -11.33
C LYS A 67 3.20 6.29 -10.26
N LEU A 68 3.32 6.80 -9.05
CA LEU A 68 2.46 6.40 -7.94
C LEU A 68 0.98 6.66 -8.22
N ALA A 69 0.64 7.74 -8.90
CA ALA A 69 -0.76 8.03 -9.21
C ALA A 69 -1.40 6.90 -10.02
N SER A 70 -0.71 6.37 -11.03
CA SER A 70 -1.20 5.22 -11.82
C SER A 70 -1.31 3.96 -10.97
N TYR A 71 -0.34 3.73 -10.08
CA TYR A 71 -0.37 2.59 -9.16
C TYR A 71 -1.58 2.67 -8.22
N HIS A 72 -1.85 3.84 -7.64
CA HIS A 72 -3.01 4.05 -6.78
C HIS A 72 -4.33 3.97 -7.55
N ASP A 73 -4.39 4.46 -8.79
CA ASP A 73 -5.59 4.31 -9.62
C ASP A 73 -5.93 2.83 -9.83
N HIS A 74 -4.92 2.01 -10.08
CA HIS A 74 -5.11 0.57 -10.21
C HIS A 74 -5.50 -0.08 -8.88
N LEU A 75 -4.86 0.32 -7.78
CA LEU A 75 -5.16 -0.21 -6.45
C LEU A 75 -6.60 0.08 -6.04
N PHE A 76 -6.99 1.35 -6.03
CA PHE A 76 -8.32 1.76 -5.56
C PHE A 76 -9.40 1.52 -6.58
N GLY A 77 -9.10 1.64 -7.87
CA GLY A 77 -10.06 1.45 -8.94
C GLY A 77 -10.34 0.00 -9.30
N ASN A 78 -9.36 -0.87 -9.17
CA ASN A 78 -9.47 -2.26 -9.64
C ASN A 78 -9.27 -3.28 -8.51
N ILE A 79 -8.12 -3.27 -7.86
CA ILE A 79 -7.76 -4.29 -6.85
C ILE A 79 -8.71 -4.22 -5.65
N PHE A 80 -8.89 -3.04 -5.10
CA PHE A 80 -9.74 -2.81 -3.95
C PHE A 80 -11.17 -3.29 -4.21
N LYS A 81 -11.75 -2.91 -5.35
CA LYS A 81 -13.11 -3.31 -5.72
C LYS A 81 -13.23 -4.82 -5.94
N SER A 82 -12.21 -5.43 -6.52
CA SER A 82 -12.17 -6.89 -6.73
C SER A 82 -12.19 -7.63 -5.40
N ILE A 83 -11.41 -7.18 -4.43
CA ILE A 83 -11.34 -7.80 -3.10
C ILE A 83 -12.68 -7.64 -2.35
N ILE A 84 -13.30 -6.46 -2.42
CA ILE A 84 -14.61 -6.23 -1.80
C ILE A 84 -15.69 -7.14 -2.39
N GLN A 85 -15.64 -7.41 -3.69
CA GLN A 85 -16.61 -8.29 -4.35
C GLN A 85 -16.38 -9.77 -4.00
N GLU A 86 -15.12 -10.18 -3.81
CA GLU A 86 -14.76 -11.58 -3.57
C GLU A 86 -14.94 -12.00 -2.12
N PHE A 87 -14.66 -11.09 -1.18
CA PHE A 87 -14.67 -11.40 0.26
C PHE A 87 -15.61 -10.48 1.01
N ARG A 88 -16.19 -11.00 2.10
CA ARG A 88 -16.97 -10.17 3.02
C ARG A 88 -16.00 -9.42 3.93
N LEU A 89 -15.91 -8.10 3.76
CA LEU A 89 -14.99 -7.24 4.49
C LEU A 89 -15.74 -6.33 5.46
N ASP A 90 -15.07 -6.04 6.57
CA ASP A 90 -15.46 -4.93 7.44
C ASP A 90 -14.78 -3.67 6.92
N GLU A 91 -15.50 -2.87 6.14
CA GLU A 91 -14.95 -1.68 5.48
C GLU A 91 -14.56 -0.56 6.45
N THR A 92 -14.99 -0.66 7.72
CA THR A 92 -14.56 0.28 8.78
C THR A 92 -13.21 -0.08 9.37
N ARG A 93 -12.70 -1.29 9.07
CA ARG A 93 -11.42 -1.81 9.58
C ARG A 93 -10.53 -2.26 8.44
N MET A 94 -10.25 -1.35 7.51
CA MET A 94 -9.33 -1.58 6.41
C MET A 94 -8.10 -0.70 6.57
N ALA A 95 -6.93 -1.26 6.28
CA ALA A 95 -5.66 -0.56 6.35
C ALA A 95 -4.85 -0.75 5.08
N TYR A 96 -4.09 0.28 4.75
CA TYR A 96 -3.13 0.26 3.64
C TYR A 96 -1.80 0.76 4.16
N GLY A 97 -0.74 0.03 3.90
CA GLY A 97 0.56 0.40 4.38
C GLY A 97 1.69 -0.22 3.59
N GLY A 98 2.91 0.08 4.04
CA GLY A 98 4.09 -0.46 3.43
C GLY A 98 5.35 -0.08 4.18
N TYR A 99 6.46 -0.62 3.69
CA TYR A 99 7.79 -0.45 4.25
C TYR A 99 8.67 0.35 3.29
N SER A 100 9.47 1.27 3.80
CA SER A 100 10.42 2.07 3.02
C SER A 100 9.72 2.88 1.91
N LEU A 101 10.03 2.67 0.63
CA LEU A 101 9.31 3.31 -0.48
C LEU A 101 7.82 2.92 -0.49
N GLY A 102 7.50 1.69 -0.12
CA GLY A 102 6.10 1.27 0.04
C GLY A 102 5.38 2.06 1.14
N GLY A 103 6.10 2.46 2.18
CA GLY A 103 5.59 3.33 3.24
C GLY A 103 5.38 4.77 2.75
N LEU A 104 6.28 5.28 1.91
CA LEU A 104 6.11 6.57 1.24
C LEU A 104 4.86 6.57 0.37
N ALA A 105 4.68 5.51 -0.42
CA ALA A 105 3.51 5.35 -1.27
C ALA A 105 2.21 5.35 -0.46
N ALA A 106 2.18 4.61 0.65
CA ALA A 106 0.99 4.54 1.49
C ALA A 106 0.62 5.90 2.09
N ILE A 107 1.59 6.61 2.68
CA ILE A 107 1.34 7.94 3.26
C ILE A 107 0.92 8.93 2.18
N SER A 108 1.48 8.85 0.98
CA SER A 108 1.10 9.73 -0.12
C SER A 108 -0.38 9.61 -0.49
N SER A 109 -1.01 8.45 -0.24
CA SER A 109 -2.42 8.25 -0.54
C SER A 109 -3.35 9.13 0.30
N LEU A 110 -2.89 9.61 1.46
CA LEU A 110 -3.66 10.54 2.30
C LEU A 110 -4.02 11.84 1.56
N TYR A 111 -3.22 12.23 0.58
CA TYR A 111 -3.38 13.47 -0.17
C TYR A 111 -4.19 13.29 -1.46
N SER A 112 -4.51 12.07 -1.85
CA SER A 112 -5.16 11.78 -3.12
C SER A 112 -6.41 10.91 -3.01
N SER A 113 -6.66 10.28 -1.85
CA SER A 113 -7.78 9.36 -1.67
C SER A 113 -8.20 9.33 -0.21
N ASP A 114 -9.48 9.13 0.03
CA ASP A 114 -10.06 8.93 1.36
C ASP A 114 -10.73 7.55 1.49
N GLU A 115 -10.38 6.62 0.60
CA GLU A 115 -11.00 5.29 0.58
C GLU A 115 -10.54 4.37 1.71
N MET A 116 -9.36 4.62 2.30
CA MET A 116 -8.82 3.79 3.37
C MET A 116 -8.98 4.47 4.73
N PRO A 117 -9.66 3.83 5.70
CA PRO A 117 -9.80 4.39 7.04
C PRO A 117 -8.49 4.45 7.81
N PHE A 118 -7.54 3.54 7.54
CA PHE A 118 -6.25 3.50 8.23
C PHE A 118 -5.11 3.39 7.24
N ILE A 119 -4.10 4.26 7.41
CA ILE A 119 -2.86 4.23 6.64
C ILE A 119 -1.70 4.08 7.62
N PHE A 120 -0.74 3.20 7.30
CA PHE A 120 0.46 3.05 8.12
C PHE A 120 1.71 3.01 7.25
N SER A 121 2.84 3.37 7.86
CA SER A 121 4.13 3.37 7.19
C SER A 121 5.20 2.86 8.14
N ILE A 122 5.97 1.90 7.70
CA ILE A 122 7.08 1.35 8.45
C ILE A 122 8.38 1.82 7.80
N CYS A 123 9.16 2.61 8.53
CA CYS A 123 10.40 3.18 8.03
C CYS A 123 10.25 3.86 6.67
N GLY A 124 9.19 4.66 6.51
CA GLY A 124 8.86 5.31 5.25
C GLY A 124 9.99 6.19 4.73
N SER A 125 10.15 6.21 3.39
CA SER A 125 11.20 6.94 2.70
C SER A 125 10.90 8.44 2.61
N PHE A 126 10.67 9.10 3.74
CA PHE A 126 10.28 10.50 3.80
C PHE A 126 11.40 11.47 3.46
N TRP A 127 12.63 10.95 3.29
CA TRP A 127 13.76 11.68 2.70
C TRP A 127 13.56 11.99 1.21
N TYR A 128 12.52 11.43 0.59
CA TYR A 128 12.27 11.61 -0.84
C TYR A 128 12.24 13.11 -1.21
N PRO A 129 12.88 13.51 -2.31
CA PRO A 129 13.01 14.93 -2.64
C PRO A 129 11.67 15.66 -2.65
N ASN A 130 11.60 16.77 -1.92
CA ASN A 130 10.43 17.65 -1.80
C ASN A 130 9.21 17.06 -1.09
N PHE A 131 9.29 15.83 -0.56
CA PHE A 131 8.12 15.19 0.05
C PHE A 131 7.66 15.91 1.32
N VAL A 132 8.58 16.25 2.22
CA VAL A 132 8.22 16.96 3.47
C VAL A 132 7.64 18.34 3.15
N ALA A 133 8.21 19.04 2.18
CA ALA A 133 7.68 20.34 1.74
C ALA A 133 6.26 20.21 1.18
N TYR A 134 6.01 19.16 0.40
CA TYR A 134 4.67 18.86 -0.10
C TYR A 134 3.67 18.63 1.03
N CYS A 135 4.04 17.83 2.04
CA CYS A 135 3.18 17.57 3.20
C CYS A 135 2.83 18.86 3.96
N LYS A 136 3.80 19.76 4.11
CA LYS A 136 3.57 21.04 4.80
C LYS A 136 2.65 21.98 4.02
N ALA A 137 2.63 21.89 2.70
CA ALA A 137 1.82 22.75 1.84
C ALA A 137 0.39 22.22 1.67
N HIS A 138 0.14 21.00 2.02
CA HIS A 138 -1.14 20.33 1.84
C HIS A 138 -1.64 19.75 3.16
#